data_25e3b577fc12a6a162d0b4a8249c5955
#
_entry.id   25e3b577fc12a6a162d0b4a8249c5955
#
_cell.length_a   1.000
_cell.length_b   1.000
_cell.length_c   1.000
_cell.angle_alpha   90.00
_cell.angle_beta   90.00
_cell.angle_gamma   90.00
#
_symmetry.space_group_name_H-M   'P 1'
#
loop_
_entity.id
_entity.type
_entity.pdbx_description
1 polymer ?
#
loop_
_entity_poly.entity_id
_entity_poly.type
_entity_poly.pdbx_seq_one_letter_code
_entity_poly.pdbx_strand_id
1 'polypeptide(L)'
;MRGHGNICVTNRNVIEVRHYIGASGRSPFADWLDDLEDGSAARVVTALYRLEQGNFSNVKGVGAGVLEYRINFGPGYRIYFGRDGETVVILLGGGTKKRQDRDISQAIACWAEYRKRKR
;
A
#
# COMPACT_ATOMS: atom_id res chain seq x y z
N MET A 1 -3.69 -35.30 -7.02
CA MET A 1 -3.27 -34.80 -6.99
C MET A 1 -2.82 -34.50 -6.84
N ARG A 2 -2.84 -34.40 -6.79
CA ARG A 2 -2.26 -33.78 -6.65
C ARG A 2 -1.58 -33.29 -6.52
N GLY A 3 -1.69 -33.36 -6.61
CA GLY A 3 -0.96 -32.63 -6.56
C GLY A 3 -0.58 -32.31 -6.40
N HIS A 4 -0.54 -32.22 -6.40
CA HIS A 4 -0.03 -31.62 -6.39
C HIS A 4 0.72 -30.98 -6.14
N GLY A 5 0.88 -31.46 -5.67
CA GLY A 5 2.00 -30.96 -4.98
C GLY A 5 2.54 -29.66 -5.38
N ASN A 6 2.49 -29.39 -6.41
CA ASN A 6 2.95 -28.17 -6.93
C ASN A 6 2.19 -26.99 -6.50
N ILE A 7 1.19 -27.17 -5.80
CA ILE A 7 0.31 -26.13 -5.38
C ILE A 7 1.00 -25.10 -4.54
N CYS A 8 1.91 -25.50 -3.70
CA CYS A 8 2.60 -24.56 -2.84
C CYS A 8 3.37 -23.52 -3.58
N VAL A 9 3.77 -23.85 -4.77
CA VAL A 9 4.61 -22.98 -5.55
C VAL A 9 3.92 -21.68 -5.87
N THR A 10 2.63 -21.72 -6.10
CA THR A 10 1.92 -20.52 -6.50
C THR A 10 1.82 -19.50 -5.38
N ASN A 11 1.97 -19.91 -4.14
CA ASN A 11 1.82 -19.01 -3.02
C ASN A 11 3.01 -18.13 -2.76
N ARG A 12 4.16 -18.44 -3.32
CA ARG A 12 5.34 -17.68 -2.99
C ARG A 12 5.32 -16.26 -3.51
N ASN A 13 4.45 -15.96 -4.48
CA ASN A 13 4.36 -14.61 -5.01
C ASN A 13 3.26 -13.79 -4.39
N VAL A 14 2.52 -14.37 -3.46
CA VAL A 14 1.45 -13.67 -2.80
C VAL A 14 2.02 -12.81 -1.68
N ILE A 15 1.61 -11.54 -1.66
CA ILE A 15 2.07 -10.58 -0.69
C ILE A 15 0.93 -10.25 0.26
N GLU A 16 1.23 -10.23 1.55
CA GLU A 16 0.26 -9.84 2.55
C GLU A 16 0.22 -8.31 2.63
N VAL A 17 -0.97 -7.73 2.57
CA VAL A 17 -1.16 -6.30 2.65
C VAL A 17 -1.79 -5.96 3.98
N ARG A 18 -1.14 -5.13 4.77
CA ARG A 18 -1.60 -4.71 6.09
C ARG A 18 -1.68 -3.20 6.17
N HIS A 19 -2.44 -2.70 7.12
CA HIS A 19 -2.54 -1.27 7.39
C HIS A 19 -1.58 -0.86 8.50
N TYR A 20 -0.92 0.28 8.31
CA TYR A 20 -0.29 0.94 9.44
C TYR A 20 -1.40 1.50 10.32
N ILE A 21 -1.32 1.24 11.62
CA ILE A 21 -2.26 1.75 12.61
C ILE A 21 -1.52 2.72 13.50
N GLY A 22 -1.98 3.97 13.56
CA GLY A 22 -1.36 4.99 14.37
C GLY A 22 -1.62 4.84 15.86
N ALA A 23 -1.01 5.71 16.65
CA ALA A 23 -1.16 5.67 18.11
C ALA A 23 -2.61 5.82 18.56
N SER A 24 -3.43 6.51 17.77
CA SER A 24 -4.85 6.68 18.07
C SER A 24 -5.69 5.44 17.74
N GLY A 25 -5.09 4.40 17.17
CA GLY A 25 -5.82 3.21 16.74
C GLY A 25 -6.44 3.35 15.36
N ARG A 26 -6.13 4.40 14.63
CA ARG A 26 -6.71 4.64 13.31
C ARG A 26 -5.72 4.31 12.21
N SER A 27 -6.25 3.91 11.05
CA SER A 27 -5.48 3.68 9.84
C SER A 27 -5.63 4.88 8.92
N PRO A 28 -4.56 5.64 8.67
CA PRO A 28 -4.66 6.76 7.71
C PRO A 28 -5.10 6.30 6.33
N PHE A 29 -4.65 5.11 5.91
CA PHE A 29 -5.06 4.59 4.62
C PHE A 29 -6.56 4.28 4.59
N ALA A 30 -7.09 3.60 5.62
CA ALA A 30 -8.50 3.25 5.67
C ALA A 30 -9.38 4.50 5.71
N ASP A 31 -8.96 5.51 6.49
CA ASP A 31 -9.70 6.77 6.56
C ASP A 31 -9.76 7.44 5.20
N TRP A 32 -8.63 7.47 4.49
CA TRP A 32 -8.58 8.05 3.16
C TRP A 32 -9.49 7.28 2.18
N LEU A 33 -9.41 5.95 2.21
CA LEU A 33 -10.21 5.11 1.32
C LEU A 33 -11.71 5.32 1.55
N ASP A 34 -12.10 5.41 2.82
CA ASP A 34 -13.52 5.58 3.17
C ASP A 34 -14.10 6.88 2.66
N ASP A 35 -13.27 7.90 2.44
CA ASP A 35 -13.72 9.19 1.94
C ASP A 35 -13.86 9.25 0.43
N LEU A 36 -13.42 8.23 -0.28
CA LEU A 36 -13.50 8.22 -1.73
C LEU A 36 -14.89 7.80 -2.20
N GLU A 37 -15.32 8.32 -3.34
CA GLU A 37 -16.53 7.83 -3.98
C GLU A 37 -16.33 6.41 -4.47
N ASP A 38 -17.43 5.69 -4.71
CA ASP A 38 -17.39 4.26 -5.01
C ASP A 38 -16.52 3.89 -6.19
N GLY A 39 -16.58 4.68 -7.27
CA GLY A 39 -15.77 4.38 -8.45
C GLY A 39 -14.28 4.52 -8.20
N SER A 40 -13.90 5.54 -7.45
CA SER A 40 -12.50 5.75 -7.08
C SER A 40 -12.02 4.69 -6.11
N ALA A 41 -12.85 4.36 -5.12
CA ALA A 41 -12.51 3.31 -4.15
C ALA A 41 -12.28 1.97 -4.85
N ALA A 42 -13.11 1.65 -5.86
CA ALA A 42 -12.95 0.41 -6.61
C ALA A 42 -11.59 0.36 -7.31
N ARG A 43 -11.12 1.50 -7.84
CA ARG A 43 -9.81 1.56 -8.47
C ARG A 43 -8.69 1.29 -7.46
N VAL A 44 -8.85 1.81 -6.25
CA VAL A 44 -7.87 1.58 -5.19
C VAL A 44 -7.85 0.10 -4.81
N VAL A 45 -9.02 -0.51 -4.66
CA VAL A 45 -9.11 -1.95 -4.33
C VAL A 45 -8.43 -2.79 -5.40
N THR A 46 -8.62 -2.45 -6.68
CA THR A 46 -7.95 -3.15 -7.77
C THR A 46 -6.43 -3.02 -7.64
N ALA A 47 -5.93 -1.84 -7.28
CA ALA A 47 -4.50 -1.64 -7.08
C ALA A 47 -3.97 -2.50 -5.94
N LEU A 48 -4.72 -2.60 -4.84
CA LEU A 48 -4.32 -3.46 -3.73
C LEU A 48 -4.22 -4.91 -4.15
N TYR A 49 -5.18 -5.36 -4.96
CA TYR A 49 -5.13 -6.72 -5.48
C TYR A 49 -3.86 -6.96 -6.29
N ARG A 50 -3.49 -6.00 -7.13
CA ARG A 50 -2.26 -6.12 -7.92
C ARG A 50 -1.02 -6.18 -7.05
N LEU A 51 -0.98 -5.38 -5.99
CA LEU A 51 0.12 -5.45 -5.04
C LEU A 51 0.19 -6.83 -4.38
N GLU A 52 -0.95 -7.40 -4.02
CA GLU A 52 -0.99 -8.74 -3.44
C GLU A 52 -0.43 -9.79 -4.40
N GLN A 53 -0.58 -9.58 -5.69
CA GLN A 53 -0.05 -10.47 -6.71
C GLN A 53 1.41 -10.20 -7.03
N GLY A 54 2.03 -9.25 -6.35
CA GLY A 54 3.44 -8.94 -6.58
C GLY A 54 3.69 -8.05 -7.79
N ASN A 55 2.66 -7.37 -8.28
CA ASN A 55 2.81 -6.50 -9.43
C ASN A 55 3.16 -5.08 -8.98
N PHE A 56 4.44 -4.73 -9.11
CA PHE A 56 4.95 -3.43 -8.73
C PHE A 56 5.29 -2.54 -9.92
N SER A 57 4.69 -2.80 -11.09
CA SER A 57 5.05 -2.06 -12.30
C SER A 57 4.70 -0.57 -12.23
N ASN A 58 3.71 -0.20 -11.42
CA ASN A 58 3.32 1.20 -11.27
C ASN A 58 3.88 1.84 -10.00
N VAL A 59 4.93 1.25 -9.43
CA VAL A 59 5.48 1.67 -8.16
C VAL A 59 6.81 2.38 -8.36
N LYS A 60 7.03 3.44 -7.57
CA LYS A 60 8.34 4.07 -7.52
C LYS A 60 8.65 4.50 -6.09
N GLY A 61 9.94 4.67 -5.79
CA GLY A 61 10.36 5.16 -4.49
C GLY A 61 10.16 6.66 -4.38
N VAL A 62 9.75 7.12 -3.20
CA VAL A 62 9.54 8.55 -2.95
C VAL A 62 10.37 9.06 -1.78
N GLY A 63 11.27 8.23 -1.25
CA GLY A 63 12.19 8.64 -0.21
C GLY A 63 11.97 7.92 1.10
N ALA A 64 13.03 7.78 1.88
CA ALA A 64 13.01 7.20 3.23
C ALA A 64 12.40 5.81 3.31
N GLY A 65 12.48 5.04 2.22
CA GLY A 65 11.93 3.69 2.19
C GLY A 65 10.47 3.63 1.84
N VAL A 66 9.81 4.76 1.59
CA VAL A 66 8.40 4.79 1.21
C VAL A 66 8.27 4.64 -0.29
N LEU A 67 7.26 3.85 -0.69
CA LEU A 67 6.95 3.59 -2.08
C LEU A 67 5.58 4.16 -2.41
N GLU A 68 5.41 4.52 -3.68
CA GLU A 68 4.17 5.12 -4.18
C GLU A 68 3.63 4.27 -5.32
N TYR A 69 2.37 3.85 -5.22
CA TYR A 69 1.66 3.20 -6.31
C TYR A 69 0.76 4.24 -6.97
N ARG A 70 0.91 4.42 -8.27
CA ARG A 70 0.16 5.43 -9.01
C ARG A 70 -1.03 4.82 -9.72
N ILE A 71 -2.18 5.48 -9.60
CA ILE A 71 -3.41 5.09 -10.26
C ILE A 71 -3.81 6.22 -11.20
N ASN A 72 -3.73 5.96 -12.51
CA ASN A 72 -4.06 6.95 -13.54
C ASN A 72 -5.57 7.00 -13.76
N PHE A 73 -6.27 7.65 -12.85
CA PHE A 73 -7.70 7.78 -12.90
C PHE A 73 -8.11 9.05 -12.15
N GLY A 74 -9.03 9.83 -12.72
CA GLY A 74 -9.51 11.05 -12.10
C GLY A 74 -8.37 12.01 -11.79
N PRO A 75 -8.28 12.51 -10.56
CA PRO A 75 -7.23 13.47 -10.17
C PRO A 75 -5.86 12.84 -9.99
N GLY A 76 -5.70 11.57 -10.31
CA GLY A 76 -4.44 10.86 -10.13
C GLY A 76 -4.24 10.43 -8.69
N TYR A 77 -4.78 9.26 -8.35
CA TYR A 77 -4.67 8.76 -6.98
C TYR A 77 -3.33 8.08 -6.75
N ARG A 78 -2.90 8.10 -5.50
CA ARG A 78 -1.65 7.46 -5.09
C ARG A 78 -1.84 6.73 -3.77
N ILE A 79 -1.21 5.55 -3.68
CA ILE A 79 -1.19 4.76 -2.45
C ILE A 79 0.25 4.75 -1.97
N TYR A 80 0.47 5.09 -0.71
CA TYR A 80 1.81 5.10 -0.11
C TYR A 80 1.97 3.90 0.80
N PHE A 81 3.10 3.22 0.67
CA PHE A 81 3.33 2.01 1.45
C PHE A 81 4.82 1.78 1.68
N GLY A 82 5.12 0.93 2.66
CA GLY A 82 6.47 0.43 2.89
C GLY A 82 6.47 -1.07 2.74
N ARG A 83 7.64 -1.64 2.50
CA ARG A 83 7.78 -3.09 2.44
C ARG A 83 8.49 -3.58 3.69
N ASP A 84 7.87 -4.52 4.37
CA ASP A 84 8.45 -5.15 5.54
C ASP A 84 8.90 -6.54 5.12
N GLY A 85 10.12 -6.61 4.61
CA GLY A 85 10.61 -7.83 3.99
C GLY A 85 10.06 -8.01 2.60
N GLU A 86 10.07 -9.24 2.11
CA GLU A 86 9.69 -9.51 0.72
C GLU A 86 8.20 -9.81 0.55
N THR A 87 7.52 -10.17 1.62
CA THR A 87 6.15 -10.67 1.51
C THR A 87 5.10 -9.82 2.19
N VAL A 88 5.48 -8.69 2.80
CA VAL A 88 4.52 -7.86 3.53
C VAL A 88 4.59 -6.42 3.04
N VAL A 89 3.43 -5.85 2.76
CA VAL A 89 3.26 -4.44 2.40
C VAL A 89 2.47 -3.77 3.51
N ILE A 90 2.97 -2.61 3.97
CA ILE A 90 2.30 -1.84 5.02
C ILE A 90 1.74 -0.57 4.39
N LEU A 91 0.43 -0.45 4.33
CA LEU A 91 -0.24 0.72 3.75
C LEU A 91 -0.16 1.89 4.72
N LEU A 92 0.40 3.01 4.25
CA LEU A 92 0.69 4.17 5.09
C LEU A 92 -0.28 5.32 4.88
N GLY A 93 -0.91 5.38 3.71
CA GLY A 93 -1.83 6.46 3.40
C GLY A 93 -2.12 6.53 1.92
N GLY A 94 -2.85 7.53 1.53
CA GLY A 94 -3.18 7.75 0.14
C GLY A 94 -3.47 9.22 -0.11
N GLY A 95 -3.63 9.57 -1.38
CA GLY A 95 -3.92 10.94 -1.73
C GLY A 95 -4.00 11.14 -3.22
N THR A 96 -4.01 12.41 -3.64
CA THR A 96 -4.08 12.79 -5.03
C THR A 96 -2.78 13.46 -5.44
N LYS A 97 -2.60 13.62 -6.75
CA LYS A 97 -1.42 14.28 -7.29
C LYS A 97 -1.25 15.69 -6.71
N LYS A 98 -2.35 16.39 -6.51
CA LYS A 98 -2.32 17.78 -6.05
C LYS A 98 -1.70 17.93 -4.66
N ARG A 99 -1.84 16.94 -3.79
CA ARG A 99 -1.35 17.00 -2.42
C ARG A 99 -0.18 16.08 -2.18
N GLN A 100 0.49 15.69 -3.23
CA GLN A 100 1.51 14.65 -3.19
C GLN A 100 2.62 14.93 -2.17
N ASP A 101 3.16 16.15 -2.15
CA ASP A 101 4.28 16.45 -1.26
C ASP A 101 3.90 16.27 0.21
N ARG A 102 2.73 16.75 0.58
CA ARG A 102 2.25 16.63 1.95
C ARG A 102 2.00 15.17 2.32
N ASP A 103 1.37 14.43 1.39
CA ASP A 103 1.02 13.06 1.65
C ASP A 103 2.27 12.18 1.75
N ILE A 104 3.29 12.47 0.95
CA ILE A 104 4.57 11.77 1.07
C ILE A 104 5.20 12.02 2.44
N SER A 105 5.21 13.27 2.88
CA SER A 105 5.79 13.61 4.18
C SER A 105 5.08 12.85 5.32
N GLN A 106 3.77 12.77 5.25
CA GLN A 106 3.01 12.03 6.26
C GLN A 106 3.30 10.54 6.20
N ALA A 107 3.40 9.99 5.00
CA ALA A 107 3.70 8.56 4.84
C ALA A 107 5.09 8.24 5.39
N ILE A 108 6.07 9.12 5.16
CA ILE A 108 7.42 8.94 5.69
C ILE A 108 7.40 8.92 7.21
N ALA A 109 6.65 9.83 7.83
CA ALA A 109 6.53 9.85 9.29
C ALA A 109 5.89 8.57 9.82
N CYS A 110 4.83 8.09 9.16
CA CYS A 110 4.17 6.85 9.54
C CYS A 110 5.11 5.66 9.40
N TRP A 111 5.90 5.62 8.32
CA TRP A 111 6.83 4.53 8.10
C TRP A 111 7.93 4.50 9.17
N ALA A 112 8.45 5.66 9.51
CA ALA A 112 9.46 5.77 10.54
C ALA A 112 8.91 5.27 11.89
N GLU A 113 7.69 5.64 12.22
CA GLU A 113 7.05 5.24 13.45
C GLU A 113 6.78 3.73 13.47
N TYR A 114 6.33 3.18 12.33
CA TYR A 114 6.11 1.75 12.20
C TYR A 114 7.41 0.97 12.46
N ARG A 115 8.49 1.39 11.82
CA ARG A 115 9.78 0.72 11.95
C ARG A 115 10.32 0.82 13.37
N LYS A 116 10.12 1.96 14.02
CA LYS A 116 10.55 2.14 15.39
C LYS A 116 9.80 1.21 16.33
N ARG A 117 8.49 1.10 16.14
CA ARG A 117 7.66 0.24 16.98
C ARG A 117 8.01 -1.24 16.83
N LYS A 118 8.40 -1.61 15.64
CA LYS A 118 8.69 -2.99 15.34
C LYS A 118 9.95 -3.52 16.01
N ARG A 119 10.84 -2.62 16.38
CA ARG A 119 12.00 -3.05 17.12
C ARG A 119 11.58 -3.45 18.52
#